data_76582b005b772049de5cb9ea9c550b67
#
_entry.id   76582b005b772049de5cb9ea9c550b67
#
_cell.length_a   1.000
_cell.length_b   1.000
_cell.length_c   1.000
_cell.angle_alpha   90.00
_cell.angle_beta   90.00
_cell.angle_gamma   90.00
#
_symmetry.space_group_name_H-M   'P 1'
#
loop_
_entity.id
_entity.type
_entity.pdbx_description
1 polymer ?
#
loop_
_entity_poly.entity_id
_entity_poly.type
_entity_poly.pdbx_seq_one_letter_code
_entity_poly.pdbx_strand_id
1 'polypeptide(L)'
;MLLGRPILSVTSSDFLAVVGRSIRAAREAAGLTQARLGSRSGIEGKYVSEIERGTRNLPLSTLHAIVKKGLGLELELRLGDGGKPGTPPLPAAIESVARAIQALPAKQQRTVLGIIEAVLT
;
A
#
# COMPACT_ATOMS: atom_id res chain seq x y z
N MET A 1 -12.68 8.72 -23.44
CA MET A 1 -12.05 8.69 -23.44
C MET A 1 -11.25 8.55 -22.56
N LEU A 2 -11.02 7.98 -22.25
CA LEU A 2 -10.16 7.89 -21.65
C LEU A 2 -9.18 8.45 -21.86
N LEU A 3 -9.33 8.68 -22.77
CA LEU A 3 -8.35 9.43 -23.28
C LEU A 3 -8.09 10.69 -22.65
N GLY A 4 -9.07 11.32 -22.16
CA GLY A 4 -8.96 12.60 -21.51
C GLY A 4 -8.37 12.54 -20.15
N ARG A 5 -8.15 11.36 -19.65
CA ARG A 5 -7.63 11.22 -18.31
C ARG A 5 -6.13 10.97 -18.34
N PRO A 6 -5.32 11.98 -17.95
CA PRO A 6 -3.88 11.78 -17.91
C PRO A 6 -3.52 10.69 -16.91
N ILE A 7 -2.55 9.88 -17.25
CA ILE A 7 -2.06 8.84 -16.37
C ILE A 7 -1.61 9.41 -15.03
N LEU A 8 -1.12 10.66 -15.06
CA LEU A 8 -0.62 11.32 -13.87
C LEU A 8 -1.72 11.91 -12.99
N SER A 9 -2.97 11.88 -13.48
CA SER A 9 -4.08 12.50 -12.79
C SER A 9 -4.81 11.51 -11.88
N VAL A 10 -4.10 10.96 -10.92
CA VAL A 10 -4.67 10.04 -9.94
C VAL A 10 -5.41 10.85 -8.89
N THR A 11 -6.68 10.57 -8.71
CA THR A 11 -7.48 11.26 -7.69
C THR A 11 -7.21 10.65 -6.31
N SER A 12 -7.60 11.37 -5.26
CA SER A 12 -7.51 10.85 -3.90
C SER A 12 -8.31 9.56 -3.73
N SER A 13 -9.47 9.46 -4.39
CA SER A 13 -10.28 8.25 -4.37
C SER A 13 -9.56 7.07 -5.02
N ASP A 14 -8.90 7.31 -6.15
CA ASP A 14 -8.12 6.27 -6.83
C ASP A 14 -6.98 5.79 -5.94
N PHE A 15 -6.31 6.71 -5.29
CA PHE A 15 -5.22 6.40 -4.39
C PHE A 15 -5.71 5.56 -3.19
N LEU A 16 -6.82 5.95 -2.59
CA LEU A 16 -7.40 5.20 -1.48
C LEU A 16 -7.78 3.78 -1.90
N ALA A 17 -8.30 3.62 -3.12
CA ALA A 17 -8.64 2.30 -3.63
C ALA A 17 -7.40 1.42 -3.81
N VAL A 18 -6.30 2.01 -4.29
CA VAL A 18 -5.04 1.30 -4.45
C VAL A 18 -4.51 0.84 -3.09
N VAL A 19 -4.48 1.74 -2.12
CA VAL A 19 -4.01 1.41 -0.77
C VAL A 19 -4.93 0.34 -0.15
N GLY A 20 -6.23 0.49 -0.33
CA GLY A 20 -7.21 -0.48 0.17
C GLY A 20 -6.98 -1.88 -0.37
N ARG A 21 -6.70 -2.00 -1.66
CA ARG A 21 -6.39 -3.30 -2.28
C ARG A 21 -5.12 -3.91 -1.71
N SER A 22 -4.12 -3.08 -1.44
CA SER A 22 -2.86 -3.55 -0.84
C SER A 22 -3.09 -4.09 0.57
N ILE A 23 -3.90 -3.41 1.36
CA ILE A 23 -4.25 -3.85 2.70
C ILE A 23 -5.01 -5.17 2.63
N ARG A 24 -5.97 -5.27 1.73
CA ARG A 24 -6.73 -6.51 1.55
C ARG A 24 -5.83 -7.68 1.17
N ALA A 25 -4.95 -7.48 0.22
CA ALA A 25 -4.03 -8.53 -0.21
C ALA A 25 -3.14 -9.00 0.95
N ALA A 26 -2.61 -8.07 1.73
CA ALA A 26 -1.79 -8.40 2.89
C ALA A 26 -2.60 -9.12 3.97
N ARG A 27 -3.85 -8.69 4.18
CA ARG A 27 -4.74 -9.34 5.14
C ARG A 27 -5.03 -10.79 4.74
N GLU A 28 -5.38 -10.98 3.47
CA GLU A 28 -5.68 -12.32 2.96
C GLU A 28 -4.45 -13.22 3.02
N ALA A 29 -3.29 -12.68 2.69
CA ALA A 29 -2.04 -13.43 2.79
C ALA A 29 -1.71 -13.84 4.23
N ALA A 30 -2.14 -13.04 5.19
CA ALA A 30 -1.97 -13.35 6.61
C ALA A 30 -3.06 -14.28 7.15
N GLY A 31 -4.06 -14.61 6.36
CA GLY A 31 -5.15 -15.48 6.78
C GLY A 31 -6.12 -14.82 7.76
N LEU A 32 -6.22 -13.49 7.73
CA LEU A 32 -7.07 -12.76 8.67
C LEU A 32 -8.38 -12.35 8.03
N THR A 33 -9.45 -12.36 8.83
CA THR A 33 -10.72 -11.76 8.44
C THR A 33 -10.64 -10.26 8.65
N GLN A 34 -11.57 -9.51 8.05
CA GLN A 34 -11.67 -8.08 8.28
C GLN A 34 -11.89 -7.76 9.77
N ALA A 35 -12.74 -8.53 10.42
CA ALA A 35 -13.00 -8.35 11.85
C ALA A 35 -11.75 -8.59 12.69
N ARG A 36 -10.96 -9.60 12.33
CA ARG A 36 -9.76 -9.93 13.07
C ARG A 36 -8.69 -8.84 12.88
N LEU A 37 -8.52 -8.38 11.65
CA LEU A 37 -7.60 -7.30 11.38
C LEU A 37 -8.02 -6.04 12.15
N GLY A 38 -9.30 -5.74 12.16
CA GLY A 38 -9.82 -4.59 12.90
C GLY A 38 -9.53 -4.71 14.39
N SER A 39 -9.82 -5.86 14.97
CA SER A 39 -9.56 -6.12 16.39
C SER A 39 -8.09 -5.91 16.75
N ARG A 40 -7.18 -6.43 15.93
CA ARG A 40 -5.74 -6.28 16.15
C ARG A 40 -5.26 -4.84 15.98
N SER A 41 -5.93 -4.10 15.12
CA SER A 41 -5.54 -2.71 14.81
C SER A 41 -6.23 -1.69 15.70
N GLY A 42 -7.21 -2.11 16.50
CA GLY A 42 -7.97 -1.21 17.35
C GLY A 42 -9.08 -0.47 16.63
N ILE A 43 -9.61 -1.02 15.54
CA ILE A 43 -10.72 -0.44 14.78
C ILE A 43 -11.76 -1.51 14.48
N GLU A 44 -12.93 -1.07 14.07
CA GLU A 44 -14.02 -2.00 13.75
C GLU A 44 -13.81 -2.68 12.39
N GLY A 45 -14.27 -3.92 12.27
CA GLY A 45 -14.19 -4.64 11.00
C GLY A 45 -14.90 -3.94 9.87
N LYS A 46 -16.00 -3.25 10.17
CA LYS A 46 -16.72 -2.46 9.18
C LYS A 46 -15.82 -1.36 8.60
N TYR A 47 -15.02 -0.72 9.44
CA TYR A 47 -14.09 0.30 9.00
C TYR A 47 -13.00 -0.31 8.10
N VAL A 48 -12.49 -1.49 8.47
CA VAL A 48 -11.54 -2.22 7.61
C VAL A 48 -12.14 -2.47 6.23
N SER A 49 -13.40 -2.91 6.19
CA SER A 49 -14.10 -3.14 4.93
C SER A 49 -14.16 -1.87 4.07
N GLU A 50 -14.48 -0.74 4.67
CA GLU A 50 -14.55 0.53 3.97
C GLU A 50 -13.18 0.98 3.46
N ILE A 51 -12.14 0.77 4.27
CA ILE A 51 -10.77 1.08 3.88
C ILE A 51 -10.36 0.25 2.67
N GLU A 52 -10.66 -1.05 2.70
CA GLU A 52 -10.29 -1.96 1.61
C GLU A 52 -11.00 -1.61 0.31
N ARG A 53 -12.19 -1.04 0.39
CA ARG A 53 -12.92 -0.59 -0.81
C ARG A 53 -12.51 0.80 -1.27
N GLY A 54 -11.72 1.50 -0.47
CA GLY A 54 -11.32 2.86 -0.79
C GLY A 54 -12.44 3.88 -0.65
N THR A 55 -13.48 3.56 0.11
CA THR A 55 -14.65 4.42 0.27
C THR A 55 -14.56 5.33 1.50
N ARG A 56 -13.46 5.26 2.23
CA ARG A 56 -13.28 6.00 3.47
C ARG A 56 -11.92 6.65 3.49
N ASN A 57 -11.86 7.86 4.01
CA ASN A 57 -10.56 8.51 4.21
C ASN A 57 -9.74 7.71 5.22
N LEU A 58 -8.45 7.63 5.00
CA LEU A 58 -7.55 6.81 5.81
C LEU A 58 -6.45 7.68 6.40
N PRO A 59 -6.56 8.04 7.69
CA PRO A 59 -5.48 8.76 8.35
C PRO A 59 -4.20 7.93 8.38
N LEU A 60 -3.05 8.58 8.29
CA LEU A 60 -1.76 7.91 8.31
C LEU A 60 -1.55 7.11 9.60
N SER A 61 -2.03 7.64 10.73
CA SER A 61 -1.93 6.92 11.99
C SER A 61 -2.71 5.61 11.98
N THR A 62 -3.88 5.62 11.32
CA THR A 62 -4.69 4.41 11.18
C THR A 62 -4.00 3.41 10.25
N LEU A 63 -3.46 3.88 9.14
CA LEU A 63 -2.70 3.03 8.24
C LEU A 63 -1.52 2.38 8.97
N HIS A 64 -0.78 3.16 9.74
CA HIS A 64 0.35 2.66 10.52
C HIS A 64 -0.09 1.58 11.51
N ALA A 65 -1.21 1.80 12.20
CA ALA A 65 -1.74 0.82 13.14
C ALA A 65 -2.15 -0.48 12.45
N ILE A 66 -2.79 -0.38 11.29
CA ILE A 66 -3.21 -1.55 10.52
C ILE A 66 -1.99 -2.37 10.10
N VAL A 67 -0.97 -1.71 9.59
CA VAL A 67 0.22 -2.41 9.09
C VAL A 67 1.03 -2.98 10.25
N LYS A 68 1.31 -2.19 11.25
CA LYS A 68 2.19 -2.61 12.34
C LYS A 68 1.50 -3.51 13.36
N LYS A 69 0.37 -3.08 13.90
CA LYS A 69 -0.33 -3.85 14.93
C LYS A 69 -1.20 -4.94 14.33
N GLY A 70 -1.90 -4.62 13.25
CA GLY A 70 -2.82 -5.55 12.64
C GLY A 70 -2.13 -6.64 11.85
N LEU A 71 -1.22 -6.28 10.98
CA LEU A 71 -0.55 -7.22 10.10
C LEU A 71 0.82 -7.68 10.62
N GLY A 72 1.38 -6.97 11.59
CA GLY A 72 2.70 -7.30 12.12
C GLY A 72 3.82 -7.01 11.14
N LEU A 73 3.64 -6.01 10.29
CA LEU A 73 4.56 -5.67 9.21
C LEU A 73 5.09 -4.26 9.41
N GLU A 74 6.07 -3.88 8.62
CA GLU A 74 6.60 -2.51 8.62
C GLU A 74 5.98 -1.74 7.47
N LEU A 75 5.60 -0.49 7.74
CA LEU A 75 5.12 0.42 6.71
C LEU A 75 6.27 1.29 6.25
N GLU A 76 6.49 1.32 4.94
CA GLU A 76 7.46 2.21 4.34
C GLU A 76 6.75 3.07 3.31
N LEU A 77 6.95 4.39 3.41
CA LEU A 77 6.41 5.35 2.45
C LEU A 77 7.57 5.98 1.70
N ARG A 78 7.46 5.98 0.39
CA ARG A 78 8.44 6.61 -0.47
C ARG A 78 7.77 7.70 -1.28
N LEU A 79 8.43 8.84 -1.34
CA LEU A 79 7.95 9.96 -2.13
C LEU A 79 8.79 10.02 -3.40
N GLY A 80 8.13 9.85 -4.53
CA GLY A 80 8.75 9.97 -5.82
C GLY A 80 8.66 11.40 -6.33
N ASP A 81 9.27 11.65 -7.46
CA ASP A 81 9.22 12.96 -8.10
C ASP A 81 8.08 13.07 -9.12
N GLY A 82 7.21 12.10 -9.16
CA GLY A 82 6.07 12.09 -10.07
C GLY A 82 6.44 11.77 -11.51
N GLY A 83 7.59 11.15 -11.73
CA GLY A 83 8.03 10.83 -13.09
C GLY A 83 8.59 12.02 -13.84
N LYS A 84 9.07 13.02 -13.13
CA LYS A 84 9.66 14.21 -13.75
C LYS A 84 10.92 13.88 -14.53
N PRO A 85 11.23 14.68 -15.57
CA PRO A 85 12.49 14.50 -16.28
C PRO A 85 13.67 14.59 -15.32
N GLY A 86 14.64 13.71 -15.49
CA GLY A 86 15.78 13.63 -14.59
C GLY A 86 15.66 12.53 -13.54
N THR A 87 14.48 11.92 -13.44
CA THR A 87 14.30 10.76 -12.57
C THR A 87 15.18 9.63 -13.07
N PRO A 88 15.85 8.89 -12.16
CA PRO A 88 16.63 7.74 -12.58
C PRO A 88 15.78 6.76 -13.40
N PRO A 89 16.36 6.09 -14.39
CA PRO A 89 15.62 5.10 -15.15
C PRO A 89 14.96 4.08 -14.22
N LEU A 90 13.73 3.74 -14.53
CA LEU A 90 12.97 2.80 -13.73
C LEU A 90 13.72 1.49 -13.43
N PRO A 91 14.47 0.90 -14.39
CA PRO A 91 15.24 -0.30 -14.09
C PRO A 91 16.26 -0.12 -12.97
N ALA A 92 16.97 1.01 -12.95
CA ALA A 92 17.96 1.27 -11.91
C ALA A 92 17.29 1.48 -10.55
N ALA A 93 16.16 2.19 -10.52
CA ALA A 93 15.39 2.38 -9.31
C ALA A 93 14.87 1.06 -8.77
N ILE A 94 14.38 0.19 -9.66
CA ILE A 94 13.89 -1.14 -9.29
C ILE A 94 15.02 -1.99 -8.72
N GLU A 95 16.21 -1.93 -9.30
CA GLU A 95 17.36 -2.68 -8.79
C GLU A 95 17.73 -2.27 -7.38
N SER A 96 17.78 -0.97 -7.12
CA SER A 96 18.10 -0.45 -5.80
C SER A 96 17.08 -0.90 -4.77
N VAL A 97 15.81 -0.83 -5.12
CA VAL A 97 14.72 -1.26 -4.25
C VAL A 97 14.78 -2.77 -4.03
N ALA A 98 15.05 -3.53 -5.08
CA ALA A 98 15.14 -4.99 -4.97
C ALA A 98 16.25 -5.41 -4.00
N ARG A 99 17.41 -4.75 -4.05
CA ARG A 99 18.49 -5.04 -3.11
C ARG A 99 18.11 -4.74 -1.68
N ALA A 100 17.46 -3.61 -1.46
CA ALA A 100 17.00 -3.23 -0.13
C ALA A 100 15.99 -4.23 0.41
N ILE A 101 15.08 -4.69 -0.45
CA ILE A 101 14.07 -5.66 -0.08
C ILE A 101 14.70 -7.01 0.26
N GLN A 102 15.69 -7.44 -0.50
CA GLN A 102 16.38 -8.71 -0.24
C GLN A 102 17.09 -8.76 1.10
N ALA A 103 17.42 -7.61 1.65
CA ALA A 103 18.02 -7.51 2.98
C ALA A 103 17.01 -7.67 4.10
N LEU A 104 15.71 -7.65 3.79
CA LEU A 104 14.65 -7.77 4.79
C LEU A 104 14.23 -9.22 4.98
N PRO A 105 13.66 -9.57 6.15
CA PRO A 105 13.02 -10.87 6.33
C PRO A 105 11.94 -11.09 5.28
N ALA A 106 11.73 -12.34 4.88
CA ALA A 106 10.80 -12.67 3.80
C ALA A 106 9.40 -12.08 4.00
N LYS A 107 8.92 -12.04 5.22
CA LYS A 107 7.59 -11.51 5.55
C LYS A 107 7.49 -10.01 5.26
N GLN A 108 8.53 -9.27 5.57
CA GLN A 108 8.58 -7.84 5.30
C GLN A 108 8.78 -7.57 3.81
N GLN A 109 9.52 -8.43 3.12
CA GLN A 109 9.72 -8.31 1.69
C GLN A 109 8.39 -8.31 0.94
N ARG A 110 7.48 -9.20 1.29
CA ARG A 110 6.18 -9.26 0.62
C ARG A 110 5.36 -7.99 0.81
N THR A 111 5.40 -7.41 1.99
CA THR A 111 4.64 -6.19 2.27
C THR A 111 5.17 -5.01 1.49
N VAL A 112 6.48 -4.85 1.48
CA VAL A 112 7.11 -3.75 0.74
C VAL A 112 6.86 -3.90 -0.75
N LEU A 113 7.00 -5.11 -1.29
CA LEU A 113 6.71 -5.37 -2.70
C LEU A 113 5.25 -5.08 -3.04
N GLY A 114 4.32 -5.47 -2.18
CA GLY A 114 2.91 -5.20 -2.41
C GLY A 114 2.61 -3.72 -2.48
N ILE A 115 3.20 -2.91 -1.62
CA ILE A 115 3.01 -1.47 -1.63
C ILE A 115 3.65 -0.85 -2.86
N ILE A 116 4.85 -1.30 -3.23
CA ILE A 116 5.55 -0.81 -4.41
C ILE A 116 4.75 -1.14 -5.67
N GLU A 117 4.26 -2.35 -5.79
CA GLU A 117 3.45 -2.75 -6.94
C GLU A 117 2.19 -1.91 -7.03
N ALA A 118 1.54 -1.62 -5.93
CA ALA A 118 0.35 -0.79 -5.91
C ALA A 118 0.64 0.63 -6.37
N VAL A 119 1.82 1.15 -6.05
CA VAL A 119 2.23 2.50 -6.46
C VAL A 119 2.63 2.53 -7.93
N LEU A 120 3.26 1.46 -8.41
CA LEU A 120 3.73 1.39 -9.81
C LEU A 120 2.61 1.02 -10.79
N THR A 121 1.57 0.37 -10.33
CA THR A 121 0.42 0.04 -11.17
C THR A 121 -0.66 1.09 -11.05
#